data_6bd0f382b14cfcab6a03f8148609e600
#
_entry.id   6bd0f382b14cfcab6a03f8148609e600
#
_cell.length_a   1.000
_cell.length_b   1.000
_cell.length_c   1.000
_cell.angle_alpha   90.00
_cell.angle_beta   90.00
_cell.angle_gamma   90.00
#
_symmetry.space_group_name_H-M   'P 1'
#
loop_
_entity.id
_entity.type
_entity.pdbx_description
1 polymer ?
#
loop_
_entity_poly.entity_id
_entity_poly.type
_entity_poly.pdbx_seq_one_letter_code
_entity_poly.pdbx_strand_id
1 'polypeptide(L)' 'MTEEMLSLAEKVRSACIEAALRGYERASLSGLCHEGAWEAAIDAVRQLDLEALVRG' A
#
# COMPACT_ATOMS: atom_id res chain seq x y z
N MET A 1 -17.14 16.47 -5.26
CA MET A 1 -16.28 15.39 -5.76
C MET A 1 -17.01 14.62 -6.85
N THR A 2 -16.39 14.40 -7.97
CA THR A 2 -17.00 13.64 -9.07
C THR A 2 -16.92 12.15 -8.80
N GLU A 3 -17.72 11.37 -9.51
CA GLU A 3 -17.66 9.92 -9.43
C GLU A 3 -16.29 9.39 -9.87
N GLU A 4 -15.70 10.03 -10.86
CA GLU A 4 -14.38 9.63 -11.34
C GLU A 4 -13.30 9.87 -10.29
N MET A 5 -13.37 10.99 -9.60
CA MET A 5 -12.45 11.31 -8.53
C MET A 5 -12.60 10.34 -7.36
N LEU A 6 -13.84 10.02 -7.02
CA LEU A 6 -14.11 9.06 -5.95
C LEU A 6 -13.60 7.67 -6.31
N SER A 7 -13.84 7.25 -7.56
CA SER A 7 -13.37 5.95 -8.04
C SER A 7 -11.85 5.87 -7.98
N LEU A 8 -11.16 6.94 -8.37
CA LEU A 8 -9.71 6.98 -8.29
C LEU A 8 -9.22 6.91 -6.84
N ALA A 9 -9.88 7.65 -5.96
CA ALA A 9 -9.54 7.63 -4.54
C ALA A 9 -9.69 6.24 -3.94
N GLU A 10 -10.76 5.52 -4.31
CA GLU A 10 -10.97 4.16 -3.86
C GLU A 10 -9.90 3.22 -4.39
N LYS A 11 -9.49 3.39 -5.63
CA LYS A 11 -8.41 2.61 -6.23
C LYS A 11 -7.10 2.82 -5.46
N VAL A 12 -6.79 4.06 -5.13
CA VAL A 12 -5.57 4.37 -4.37
C VAL A 12 -5.64 3.76 -2.98
N ARG A 13 -6.79 3.89 -2.31
CA ARG A 13 -6.95 3.30 -0.98
C ARG A 13 -6.73 1.78 -1.01
N SER A 14 -7.33 1.10 -1.99
CA SER A 14 -7.16 -0.34 -2.13
C SER A 14 -5.71 -0.73 -2.37
N ALA A 15 -5.01 0.05 -3.21
CA ALA A 15 -3.59 -0.20 -3.47
C ALA A 15 -2.75 -0.02 -2.22
N CYS A 16 -3.08 0.97 -1.39
CA CYS A 16 -2.38 1.20 -0.12
C CYS A 16 -2.56 0.03 0.84
N ILE A 17 -3.80 -0.45 0.95
CA ILE A 17 -4.10 -1.58 1.84
C ILE A 17 -3.35 -2.84 1.38
N GLU A 18 -3.38 -3.13 0.09
CA GLU A 18 -2.66 -4.29 -0.45
C GLU A 18 -1.15 -4.17 -0.24
N ALA A 19 -0.59 -2.99 -0.47
CA ALA A 19 0.84 -2.77 -0.28
C ALA A 19 1.23 -3.00 1.17
N ALA A 20 0.44 -2.48 2.11
CA ALA A 20 0.70 -2.65 3.54
C ALA A 20 0.65 -4.13 3.94
N LEU A 21 -0.37 -4.84 3.49
CA LEU A 21 -0.52 -6.26 3.81
C LEU A 21 0.65 -7.08 3.26
N ARG A 22 1.03 -6.86 2.02
CA ARG A 22 2.16 -7.55 1.41
C ARG A 22 3.48 -7.23 2.09
N GLY A 23 3.68 -5.97 2.42
CA GLY A 23 4.90 -5.55 3.10
C GLY A 23 5.04 -6.18 4.46
N TYR A 24 3.96 -6.20 5.23
CA TYR A 24 3.93 -6.83 6.54
C TYR A 24 4.19 -8.34 6.44
N GLU A 25 3.47 -9.00 5.54
CA GLU A 25 3.58 -10.43 5.36
C GLU A 25 4.98 -10.85 4.94
N ARG A 26 5.55 -10.14 3.98
CA ARG A 26 6.91 -10.44 3.50
C ARG A 26 7.95 -10.27 4.60
N ALA A 27 7.83 -9.20 5.38
CA ALA A 27 8.73 -8.94 6.49
C ALA A 27 8.59 -9.99 7.59
N SER A 28 7.36 -10.39 7.91
CA SER A 28 7.10 -11.44 8.88
C SER A 28 7.70 -12.78 8.46
N LEU A 29 7.55 -13.12 7.19
CA LEU A 29 8.12 -14.35 6.63
C LEU A 29 9.64 -14.33 6.64
N SER A 30 10.24 -13.14 6.57
CA SER A 30 11.68 -12.97 6.64
C SER A 30 12.21 -12.98 8.07
N GLY A 31 11.33 -13.12 9.05
CA GLY A 31 11.73 -13.24 10.45
C GLY A 31 11.73 -11.93 11.24
N LEU A 32 11.23 -10.83 10.66
CA LEU A 32 11.16 -9.58 11.40
C LEU A 32 10.10 -9.67 12.50
N CYS A 33 10.36 -8.96 13.61
CA CYS A 33 9.38 -8.86 14.68
C CYS A 33 8.20 -7.98 14.21
N HIS A 34 7.14 -7.94 15.02
CA HIS A 34 5.93 -7.18 14.69
C HIS A 34 6.24 -5.71 14.37
N GLU A 35 7.09 -5.07 15.17
CA GLU A 35 7.44 -3.67 14.93
C GLU A 35 8.16 -3.47 13.59
N GLY A 36 9.11 -4.34 13.30
CA GLY A 36 9.84 -4.29 12.02
C GLY A 36 8.92 -4.58 10.84
N ALA A 37 8.01 -5.53 11.00
CA ALA A 37 7.04 -5.85 9.96
C ALA A 37 6.07 -4.69 9.72
N TRP A 38 5.69 -4.00 10.80
CA TRP A 38 4.83 -2.82 10.71
C TRP A 38 5.52 -1.69 9.94
N GLU A 39 6.79 -1.45 10.25
CA GLU A 39 7.57 -0.44 9.52
C GLU A 39 7.70 -0.79 8.03
N ALA A 40 7.90 -2.06 7.72
CA ALA A 40 7.97 -2.52 6.34
C ALA A 40 6.65 -2.29 5.61
N ALA A 41 5.53 -2.49 6.30
CA ALA A 41 4.20 -2.24 5.73
C ALA A 41 4.03 -0.76 5.37
N ILE A 42 4.39 0.14 6.28
CA ILE A 42 4.30 1.57 6.03
C ILE A 42 5.21 1.99 4.88
N ASP A 43 6.42 1.45 4.86
CA ASP A 43 7.37 1.76 3.81
C ASP A 43 6.88 1.30 2.44
N ALA A 44 6.23 0.14 2.38
CA ALA A 44 5.66 -0.35 1.14
C ALA A 44 4.58 0.59 0.60
N VAL A 45 3.78 1.20 1.48
CA VAL A 45 2.80 2.20 1.08
C VAL A 45 3.49 3.44 0.52
N ARG A 46 4.57 3.89 1.17
CA ARG A 46 5.33 5.05 0.71
C ARG A 46 5.94 4.86 -0.67
N GLN A 47 6.24 3.62 -1.03
CA GLN A 47 6.87 3.30 -2.30
C GLN A 47 5.89 3.06 -3.44
N LEU A 48 4.60 3.21 -3.21
CA LEU A 48 3.61 3.05 -4.26
C LEU A 48 3.83 4.06 -5.38
N ASP A 49 3.75 3.57 -6.60
CA ASP A 49 3.84 4.42 -7.79
C ASP A 49 2.46 5.04 -8.05
N LEU A 50 2.24 6.22 -7.48
CA LEU A 50 0.97 6.92 -7.59
C LEU A 50 0.68 7.35 -9.02
N GLU A 51 1.72 7.70 -9.79
CA GLU A 51 1.55 8.03 -11.19
C GLU A 51 0.95 6.87 -11.99
N ALA A 52 1.48 5.68 -11.77
CA ALA A 52 0.97 4.49 -12.44
C ALA A 52 -0.48 4.23 -12.06
N LEU A 53 -0.84 4.45 -10.79
CA LEU A 53 -2.21 4.27 -10.33
C LEU A 53 -3.16 5.27 -10.98
N VAL A 54 -2.73 6.51 -11.11
CA VAL A 54 -3.55 7.57 -11.72
C VAL A 54 -3.74 7.34 -13.21
N ARG A 55 -2.68 6.94 -13.89
CA ARG A 55 -2.72 6.72 -15.34
C ARG A 55 -3.37 5.40 -15.75
N GLY A 56 -3.25 4.43 -14.90
CA GLY A 56 -3.71 3.10 -15.18
C GLY A 56 -5.14 2.80 -14.89
#